data_59193a671e5cc4d87d6f63e38bc58e3a
#
_entry.id   59193a671e5cc4d87d6f63e38bc58e3a
#
_cell.length_a   1.000
_cell.length_b   1.000
_cell.length_c   1.000
_cell.angle_alpha   90.00
_cell.angle_beta   90.00
_cell.angle_gamma   90.00
#
_symmetry.space_group_name_H-M   'P 1'
#
loop_
_entity.id
_entity.type
_entity.pdbx_description
1 polymer ?
#
loop_
_entity_poly.entity_id
_entity_poly.type
_entity_poly.pdbx_seq_one_letter_code
_entity_poly.pdbx_strand_id
1 'polypeptide(L)'
;MAAAGLPIAGAALAGDTMSGAQTLQYSVRQPLGDSDSRTLGSILAAAKYGDAARIRDGMADLSDPLARKIALWALIEINPDGLSYAELDGARRDLAGWPGAAGREAAAEKVLEGGGLGPQATIDWFAGADPTTAQGAMALAAAYQATGQSAKAAAVISRVWRTRPFDAATQDLVQTRFGAFITAQDQAVREDMLASGPEAQGRIWRLRKPEVIAALRAGDTQAAYHAAADSGVVTGADGAEAEFYAGWLALTRMKDPRLADQHFAKLQTIGASPITLSRAFYWRGRAAEAMGDPVNAQLFYADAARYPTAFYGQLAAAKAGMTQLSIGRDPEITVADRARFEDRPAVRAARMLADIGAKDTFANFVIGLSDTLPSAEEAALLVDLTRGYGEQYLSMKVVRNAAKHGFVLPERGYPLHAMPSGMGPVEAAYVLGITRQESGFDPHVRSPAGATGMMQLMPGTAATLARRLGYSYEPGRLEDAEFNMQLGSAYLGQLTDQFDGSLVMATAAYNAGPGRPAEWASFCGDPRSSSTDPADYIECIPFSETRDYVMRVMEGMQVYRARLAGGVGKLTLPADLRRGAYGHIQSAALTPIGGSVTAPGQ
;
A
#
# COMPACT_ATOMS: atom_id res chain seq x y z
N MET A 1 13.38 -58.23 -38.92
CA MET A 1 11.94 -58.08 -38.66
C MET A 1 11.77 -56.83 -37.82
N ALA A 2 10.91 -55.96 -38.26
CA ALA A 2 10.76 -54.55 -37.95
C ALA A 2 10.67 -54.17 -36.45
N ALA A 3 11.46 -53.19 -36.02
CA ALA A 3 11.25 -52.44 -34.82
C ALA A 3 10.45 -51.17 -35.15
N ALA A 4 9.25 -51.07 -34.61
CA ALA A 4 8.38 -49.92 -34.76
C ALA A 4 8.81 -48.84 -33.75
N GLY A 5 9.28 -47.71 -34.25
CA GLY A 5 9.50 -46.52 -33.45
C GLY A 5 8.18 -45.80 -33.15
N LEU A 6 7.92 -45.54 -31.87
CA LEU A 6 6.87 -44.64 -31.41
C LEU A 6 7.37 -43.18 -31.47
N PRO A 7 6.58 -42.25 -31.96
CA PRO A 7 6.92 -40.85 -31.95
C PRO A 7 6.75 -40.25 -30.56
N ILE A 8 7.75 -39.54 -30.08
CA ILE A 8 7.69 -38.67 -28.89
C ILE A 8 6.79 -37.48 -29.26
N ALA A 9 5.58 -37.47 -28.72
CA ALA A 9 4.71 -36.31 -28.79
C ALA A 9 5.29 -35.21 -27.91
N GLY A 10 5.79 -34.16 -28.54
CA GLY A 10 6.10 -32.90 -27.87
C GLY A 10 4.82 -32.32 -27.30
N ALA A 11 4.74 -32.21 -25.99
CA ALA A 11 3.70 -31.43 -25.33
C ALA A 11 3.93 -29.97 -25.69
N ALA A 12 3.18 -29.48 -26.68
CA ALA A 12 3.01 -28.06 -26.88
C ALA A 12 2.32 -27.51 -25.61
N LEU A 13 3.00 -26.61 -24.92
CA LEU A 13 2.39 -25.75 -23.91
C LEU A 13 1.29 -24.98 -24.63
N ALA A 14 0.05 -25.43 -24.46
CA ALA A 14 -1.11 -24.65 -24.81
C ALA A 14 -1.07 -23.40 -23.94
N GLY A 15 -0.67 -22.30 -24.55
CA GLY A 15 -0.93 -20.99 -24.00
C GLY A 15 -2.43 -20.91 -23.79
N ASP A 16 -2.87 -20.72 -22.54
CA ASP A 16 -4.16 -20.17 -22.25
C ASP A 16 -4.18 -18.76 -22.87
N THR A 17 -4.39 -18.72 -24.16
CA THR A 17 -4.98 -17.57 -24.79
C THR A 17 -6.26 -17.31 -24.00
N MET A 18 -6.42 -16.09 -23.51
CA MET A 18 -7.63 -15.51 -22.98
C MET A 18 -8.82 -15.74 -23.96
N SER A 19 -9.14 -17.00 -24.21
CA SER A 19 -10.33 -17.46 -24.90
C SER A 19 -11.39 -17.66 -23.83
N GLY A 20 -12.07 -16.59 -23.53
CA GLY A 20 -13.12 -16.53 -22.56
C GLY A 20 -13.40 -15.12 -22.13
N ALA A 21 -13.09 -14.13 -22.97
CA ALA A 21 -13.83 -12.89 -22.96
C ALA A 21 -15.28 -13.25 -23.34
N GLN A 22 -16.01 -13.85 -22.40
CA GLN A 22 -17.45 -13.69 -22.38
C GLN A 22 -17.64 -12.19 -22.35
N THR A 23 -17.95 -11.63 -23.52
CA THR A 23 -18.52 -10.31 -23.68
C THR A 23 -19.82 -10.36 -22.89
N LEU A 24 -19.71 -10.08 -21.59
CA LEU A 24 -20.86 -9.93 -20.73
C LEU A 24 -21.63 -8.80 -21.38
N GLN A 25 -22.79 -9.15 -21.96
CA GLN A 25 -23.79 -8.15 -22.29
C GLN A 25 -24.16 -7.48 -20.97
N TYR A 26 -23.37 -6.43 -20.63
CA TYR A 26 -23.83 -5.45 -19.67
C TYR A 26 -25.18 -4.98 -20.16
N SER A 27 -26.18 -4.94 -19.28
CA SER A 27 -27.43 -4.26 -19.55
C SER A 27 -27.10 -2.99 -20.31
N VAL A 28 -27.67 -2.81 -21.51
CA VAL A 28 -27.35 -1.69 -22.41
C VAL A 28 -27.45 -0.42 -21.62
N ARG A 29 -26.29 0.08 -21.15
CA ARG A 29 -26.21 1.37 -20.51
C ARG A 29 -26.52 2.41 -21.57
N GLN A 30 -27.47 3.27 -21.30
CA GLN A 30 -27.53 4.49 -22.06
C GLN A 30 -26.32 5.32 -21.68
N PRO A 31 -25.41 5.64 -22.61
CA PRO A 31 -24.31 6.55 -22.34
C PRO A 31 -24.89 7.90 -21.89
N LEU A 32 -24.13 8.61 -21.04
CA LEU A 32 -24.51 9.97 -20.66
C LEU A 32 -24.69 10.82 -21.94
N GLY A 33 -25.77 11.56 -22.03
CA GLY A 33 -26.04 12.41 -23.21
C GLY A 33 -24.88 13.41 -23.43
N ASP A 34 -24.60 13.73 -24.70
CA ASP A 34 -23.47 14.60 -25.09
C ASP A 34 -23.45 15.95 -24.36
N SER A 35 -24.63 16.51 -24.04
CA SER A 35 -24.76 17.77 -23.29
C SER A 35 -24.24 17.56 -21.85
N ASP A 36 -24.81 16.60 -21.15
CA ASP A 36 -24.44 16.31 -19.76
C ASP A 36 -22.97 15.86 -19.64
N SER A 37 -22.46 15.10 -20.61
CA SER A 37 -21.06 14.69 -20.67
C SER A 37 -20.12 15.89 -20.74
N ARG A 38 -20.41 16.88 -21.61
CA ARG A 38 -19.59 18.10 -21.71
C ARG A 38 -19.72 18.98 -20.46
N THR A 39 -20.93 19.12 -19.94
CA THR A 39 -21.19 19.91 -18.72
C THR A 39 -20.48 19.29 -17.52
N LEU A 40 -20.61 17.97 -17.32
CA LEU A 40 -19.91 17.25 -16.23
C LEU A 40 -18.39 17.35 -16.38
N GLY A 41 -17.85 17.19 -17.59
CA GLY A 41 -16.42 17.39 -17.87
C GLY A 41 -15.94 18.79 -17.49
N SER A 42 -16.74 19.85 -17.80
CA SER A 42 -16.45 21.23 -17.41
C SER A 42 -16.47 21.42 -15.88
N ILE A 43 -17.43 20.82 -15.19
CA ILE A 43 -17.54 20.84 -13.72
C ILE A 43 -16.30 20.21 -13.09
N LEU A 44 -15.89 19.02 -13.55
CA LEU A 44 -14.72 18.33 -13.03
C LEU A 44 -13.42 19.09 -13.31
N ALA A 45 -13.32 19.77 -14.45
CA ALA A 45 -12.22 20.68 -14.73
C ALA A 45 -12.22 21.89 -13.77
N ALA A 46 -13.37 22.50 -13.49
CA ALA A 46 -13.51 23.58 -12.51
C ALA A 46 -13.09 23.12 -11.09
N ALA A 47 -13.43 21.89 -10.72
CA ALA A 47 -13.04 21.30 -9.44
C ALA A 47 -11.51 21.23 -9.25
N LYS A 48 -10.73 20.96 -10.30
CA LYS A 48 -9.25 20.99 -10.22
C LYS A 48 -8.68 22.35 -9.84
N TYR A 49 -9.40 23.44 -10.13
CA TYR A 49 -9.00 24.82 -9.84
C TYR A 49 -9.70 25.42 -8.62
N GLY A 50 -10.51 24.64 -7.91
CA GLY A 50 -11.23 25.11 -6.73
C GLY A 50 -12.39 26.08 -7.03
N ASP A 51 -12.92 26.10 -8.28
CA ASP A 51 -13.97 27.01 -8.73
C ASP A 51 -15.37 26.49 -8.37
N ALA A 52 -15.76 26.68 -7.11
CA ALA A 52 -17.04 26.24 -6.58
C ALA A 52 -18.23 26.93 -7.24
N ALA A 53 -18.10 28.20 -7.69
CA ALA A 53 -19.17 28.93 -8.35
C ALA A 53 -19.51 28.27 -9.69
N ARG A 54 -18.50 28.02 -10.51
CA ARG A 54 -18.68 27.36 -11.81
C ARG A 54 -19.26 25.96 -11.70
N ILE A 55 -18.93 25.23 -10.62
CA ILE A 55 -19.52 23.90 -10.36
C ILE A 55 -21.03 24.06 -10.10
N ARG A 56 -21.43 25.01 -9.22
CA ARG A 56 -22.85 25.24 -8.90
C ARG A 56 -23.65 25.62 -10.13
N ASP A 57 -23.12 26.52 -10.95
CA ASP A 57 -23.78 26.95 -12.20
C ASP A 57 -23.99 25.75 -13.15
N GLY A 58 -22.92 24.95 -13.35
CA GLY A 58 -22.99 23.76 -14.21
C GLY A 58 -23.94 22.68 -13.67
N MET A 59 -24.09 22.54 -12.34
CA MET A 59 -25.02 21.57 -11.75
C MET A 59 -26.48 21.82 -12.13
N ALA A 60 -26.86 23.07 -12.33
CA ALA A 60 -28.21 23.43 -12.74
C ALA A 60 -28.53 22.95 -14.17
N ASP A 61 -27.51 22.86 -15.03
CA ASP A 61 -27.63 22.47 -16.43
C ASP A 61 -27.64 20.95 -16.66
N LEU A 62 -27.26 20.17 -15.65
CA LEU A 62 -27.25 18.70 -15.74
C LEU A 62 -28.68 18.15 -15.67
N SER A 63 -29.04 17.27 -16.59
CA SER A 63 -30.31 16.54 -16.57
C SER A 63 -30.22 15.19 -15.89
N ASP A 64 -29.09 14.50 -16.03
CA ASP A 64 -28.89 13.18 -15.45
C ASP A 64 -28.70 13.24 -13.92
N PRO A 65 -29.49 12.49 -13.13
CA PRO A 65 -29.43 12.52 -11.68
C PRO A 65 -28.09 12.02 -11.10
N LEU A 66 -27.43 11.07 -11.77
CA LEU A 66 -26.15 10.53 -11.31
C LEU A 66 -25.02 11.52 -11.59
N ALA A 67 -25.06 12.20 -12.75
CA ALA A 67 -24.12 13.27 -13.07
C ALA A 67 -24.22 14.44 -12.06
N ARG A 68 -25.45 14.79 -11.63
CA ARG A 68 -25.66 15.78 -10.54
C ARG A 68 -25.02 15.32 -9.22
N LYS A 69 -25.13 14.04 -8.87
CA LYS A 69 -24.50 13.50 -7.66
C LYS A 69 -22.96 13.53 -7.75
N ILE A 70 -22.39 13.25 -8.91
CA ILE A 70 -20.94 13.37 -9.15
C ILE A 70 -20.49 14.83 -8.98
N ALA A 71 -21.24 15.77 -9.55
CA ALA A 71 -20.95 17.19 -9.43
C ALA A 71 -21.06 17.70 -7.97
N LEU A 72 -22.08 17.24 -7.23
CA LEU A 72 -22.24 17.53 -5.80
C LEU A 72 -21.07 16.96 -4.99
N TRP A 73 -20.67 15.72 -5.27
CA TRP A 73 -19.50 15.11 -4.64
C TRP A 73 -18.24 15.94 -4.91
N ALA A 74 -17.99 16.32 -6.16
CA ALA A 74 -16.83 17.13 -6.53
C ALA A 74 -16.85 18.51 -5.86
N LEU A 75 -18.00 19.16 -5.73
CA LEU A 75 -18.16 20.45 -5.05
C LEU A 75 -17.73 20.36 -3.58
N ILE A 76 -18.16 19.30 -2.88
CA ILE A 76 -17.87 19.15 -1.45
C ILE A 76 -16.39 18.83 -1.22
N GLU A 77 -15.79 17.99 -2.07
CA GLU A 77 -14.36 17.64 -1.95
C GLU A 77 -13.45 18.87 -2.05
N ILE A 78 -13.84 19.91 -2.82
CA ILE A 78 -13.00 21.09 -3.02
C ILE A 78 -13.34 22.27 -2.12
N ASN A 79 -14.56 22.39 -1.64
CA ASN A 79 -15.04 23.57 -0.89
C ASN A 79 -16.09 23.22 0.16
N PRO A 80 -15.80 22.32 1.10
CA PRO A 80 -16.76 21.97 2.15
C PRO A 80 -17.12 23.16 3.05
N ASP A 81 -16.15 24.04 3.35
CA ASP A 81 -16.35 25.19 4.25
C ASP A 81 -17.21 26.31 3.62
N GLY A 82 -17.43 26.29 2.32
CA GLY A 82 -18.29 27.23 1.60
C GLY A 82 -19.75 26.80 1.46
N LEU A 83 -20.14 25.69 2.10
CA LEU A 83 -21.48 25.10 1.99
C LEU A 83 -22.28 25.30 3.28
N SER A 84 -23.60 25.48 3.12
CA SER A 84 -24.52 25.54 4.25
C SER A 84 -24.73 24.17 4.90
N TYR A 85 -25.25 24.17 6.13
CA TYR A 85 -25.65 22.92 6.80
C TYR A 85 -26.62 22.10 5.94
N ALA A 86 -27.63 22.74 5.35
CA ALA A 86 -28.63 22.04 4.55
C ALA A 86 -28.02 21.33 3.32
N GLU A 87 -27.05 21.97 2.65
CA GLU A 87 -26.33 21.38 1.52
C GLU A 87 -25.47 20.19 1.98
N LEU A 88 -24.71 20.35 3.06
CA LEU A 88 -23.81 19.31 3.56
C LEU A 88 -24.56 18.10 4.15
N ASP A 89 -25.62 18.35 4.92
CA ASP A 89 -26.43 17.26 5.48
C ASP A 89 -27.26 16.54 4.40
N GLY A 90 -27.76 17.28 3.40
CA GLY A 90 -28.38 16.71 2.21
C GLY A 90 -27.39 15.81 1.44
N ALA A 91 -26.21 16.32 1.19
CA ALA A 91 -25.15 15.57 0.49
C ALA A 91 -24.67 14.34 1.30
N ARG A 92 -24.59 14.42 2.62
CA ARG A 92 -24.25 13.28 3.47
C ARG A 92 -25.23 12.12 3.26
N ARG A 93 -26.52 12.39 3.13
CA ARG A 93 -27.55 11.39 2.82
C ARG A 93 -27.50 10.93 1.37
N ASP A 94 -27.43 11.87 0.43
CA ASP A 94 -27.50 11.58 -1.02
C ASP A 94 -26.28 10.82 -1.55
N LEU A 95 -25.13 11.01 -0.90
CA LEU A 95 -23.85 10.37 -1.24
C LEU A 95 -23.46 9.27 -0.23
N ALA A 96 -24.44 8.64 0.43
CA ALA A 96 -24.17 7.51 1.32
C ALA A 96 -23.45 6.39 0.56
N GLY A 97 -22.35 5.87 1.12
CA GLY A 97 -21.51 4.85 0.49
C GLY A 97 -20.61 5.35 -0.65
N TRP A 98 -20.52 6.66 -0.86
CA TRP A 98 -19.56 7.26 -1.79
C TRP A 98 -18.23 7.59 -1.10
N PRO A 99 -17.11 7.66 -1.84
CA PRO A 99 -15.83 8.14 -1.32
C PRO A 99 -15.95 9.47 -0.59
N GLY A 100 -15.12 9.67 0.47
CA GLY A 100 -15.11 10.92 1.24
C GLY A 100 -16.22 11.06 2.31
N ALA A 101 -16.91 9.97 2.70
CA ALA A 101 -18.01 10.02 3.67
C ALA A 101 -17.62 10.67 5.01
N ALA A 102 -16.48 10.32 5.57
CA ALA A 102 -15.98 10.90 6.83
C ALA A 102 -15.70 12.41 6.72
N GLY A 103 -15.15 12.86 5.59
CA GLY A 103 -14.93 14.29 5.31
C GLY A 103 -16.24 15.07 5.22
N ARG A 104 -17.27 14.49 4.56
CA ARG A 104 -18.61 15.10 4.47
C ARG A 104 -19.28 15.19 5.83
N GLU A 105 -19.17 14.17 6.66
CA GLU A 105 -19.70 14.17 8.02
C GLU A 105 -19.04 15.24 8.87
N ALA A 106 -17.69 15.30 8.85
CA ALA A 106 -16.93 16.33 9.55
C ALA A 106 -17.28 17.75 9.08
N ALA A 107 -17.49 17.94 7.77
CA ALA A 107 -17.91 19.22 7.21
C ALA A 107 -19.31 19.62 7.70
N ALA A 108 -20.27 18.70 7.71
CA ALA A 108 -21.62 18.95 8.24
C ALA A 108 -21.60 19.27 9.73
N GLU A 109 -20.80 18.56 10.53
CA GLU A 109 -20.62 18.85 11.96
C GLU A 109 -20.09 20.26 12.20
N LYS A 110 -19.15 20.75 11.41
CA LYS A 110 -18.55 22.09 11.57
C LYS A 110 -19.56 23.22 11.47
N VAL A 111 -20.60 23.04 10.66
CA VAL A 111 -21.64 24.06 10.41
C VAL A 111 -22.97 23.76 11.11
N LEU A 112 -23.04 22.67 11.86
CA LEU A 112 -24.28 22.17 12.47
C LEU A 112 -24.95 23.21 13.39
N GLU A 113 -24.16 23.94 14.17
CA GLU A 113 -24.65 24.96 15.11
C GLU A 113 -25.33 26.14 14.38
N GLY A 114 -24.82 26.52 13.20
CA GLY A 114 -25.42 27.54 12.33
C GLY A 114 -26.59 27.02 11.49
N GLY A 115 -26.87 25.72 11.53
CA GLY A 115 -27.88 25.06 10.70
C GLY A 115 -29.34 25.27 11.12
N GLY A 116 -29.58 25.98 12.23
CA GLY A 116 -30.92 26.27 12.71
C GLY A 116 -31.66 25.08 13.32
N LEU A 117 -30.96 24.00 13.63
CA LEU A 117 -31.56 22.85 14.33
C LEU A 117 -31.87 23.20 15.79
N GLY A 118 -33.07 22.79 16.26
CA GLY A 118 -33.38 22.82 17.69
C GLY A 118 -32.55 21.80 18.48
N PRO A 119 -32.44 21.97 19.82
CA PRO A 119 -31.57 21.11 20.65
C PRO A 119 -31.83 19.62 20.49
N GLN A 120 -33.10 19.20 20.50
CA GLN A 120 -33.44 17.78 20.33
C GLN A 120 -33.04 17.25 18.93
N ALA A 121 -33.30 18.02 17.87
CA ALA A 121 -32.92 17.63 16.52
C ALA A 121 -31.40 17.52 16.34
N THR A 122 -30.61 18.35 17.04
CA THR A 122 -29.16 18.24 17.07
C THR A 122 -28.71 16.93 17.76
N ILE A 123 -29.33 16.55 18.86
CA ILE A 123 -29.05 15.28 19.56
C ILE A 123 -29.39 14.09 18.64
N ASP A 124 -30.58 14.16 18.00
CA ASP A 124 -31.05 13.11 17.10
C ASP A 124 -30.16 12.97 15.84
N TRP A 125 -29.56 14.05 15.37
CA TRP A 125 -28.64 14.05 14.23
C TRP A 125 -27.43 13.16 14.48
N PHE A 126 -26.84 13.20 15.69
CA PHE A 126 -25.73 12.32 16.06
C PHE A 126 -26.18 10.87 16.32
N ALA A 127 -27.45 10.61 16.59
CA ALA A 127 -28.00 9.27 16.83
C ALA A 127 -27.16 8.42 17.81
N GLY A 128 -26.54 9.06 18.80
CA GLY A 128 -25.66 8.43 19.78
C GLY A 128 -24.20 8.25 19.34
N ALA A 129 -23.85 8.63 18.10
CA ALA A 129 -22.48 8.63 17.64
C ALA A 129 -21.66 9.77 18.30
N ASP A 130 -20.36 9.54 18.43
CA ASP A 130 -19.45 10.56 18.94
C ASP A 130 -19.10 11.58 17.85
N PRO A 131 -19.07 12.87 18.16
CA PRO A 131 -18.62 13.88 17.23
C PRO A 131 -17.19 13.65 16.74
N THR A 132 -16.97 13.87 15.46
CA THR A 132 -15.65 13.76 14.83
C THR A 132 -14.87 15.07 14.86
N THR A 133 -15.56 16.21 15.07
CA THR A 133 -15.00 17.55 15.12
C THR A 133 -15.25 18.25 16.46
N ALA A 134 -14.43 19.24 16.77
CA ALA A 134 -14.65 20.10 17.95
C ALA A 134 -15.97 20.87 17.85
N GLN A 135 -16.29 21.37 16.65
CA GLN A 135 -17.52 22.12 16.39
C GLN A 135 -18.76 21.23 16.61
N GLY A 136 -18.74 19.98 16.10
CA GLY A 136 -19.80 19.00 16.36
C GLY A 136 -19.95 18.70 17.85
N ALA A 137 -18.82 18.55 18.57
CA ALA A 137 -18.85 18.34 20.02
C ALA A 137 -19.47 19.53 20.77
N MET A 138 -19.12 20.74 20.38
CA MET A 138 -19.71 21.95 20.99
C MET A 138 -21.20 22.09 20.69
N ALA A 139 -21.62 21.78 19.46
CA ALA A 139 -23.03 21.79 19.08
C ALA A 139 -23.85 20.76 19.88
N LEU A 140 -23.33 19.52 19.98
CA LEU A 140 -23.98 18.45 20.73
C LEU A 140 -24.02 18.76 22.25
N ALA A 141 -22.93 19.30 22.81
CA ALA A 141 -22.88 19.69 24.22
C ALA A 141 -23.84 20.84 24.53
N ALA A 142 -23.93 21.85 23.66
CA ALA A 142 -24.92 22.93 23.79
C ALA A 142 -26.36 22.38 23.74
N ALA A 143 -26.66 21.44 22.85
CA ALA A 143 -27.96 20.79 22.77
C ALA A 143 -28.29 19.98 24.02
N TYR A 144 -27.33 19.24 24.59
CA TYR A 144 -27.53 18.54 25.87
C TYR A 144 -27.74 19.51 27.02
N GLN A 145 -27.03 20.65 27.08
CA GLN A 145 -27.29 21.67 28.12
C GLN A 145 -28.68 22.25 28.01
N ALA A 146 -29.10 22.61 26.79
CA ALA A 146 -30.44 23.18 26.55
C ALA A 146 -31.59 22.23 26.89
N THR A 147 -31.34 20.91 26.85
CA THR A 147 -32.31 19.87 27.23
C THR A 147 -32.13 19.36 28.69
N GLY A 148 -31.31 20.05 29.51
CA GLY A 148 -31.11 19.69 30.92
C GLY A 148 -30.18 18.49 31.14
N GLN A 149 -29.47 18.01 30.13
CA GLN A 149 -28.61 16.81 30.19
C GLN A 149 -27.14 17.19 30.40
N SER A 150 -26.83 18.05 31.37
CA SER A 150 -25.48 18.63 31.58
C SER A 150 -24.37 17.58 31.76
N ALA A 151 -24.69 16.43 32.37
CA ALA A 151 -23.71 15.34 32.52
C ALA A 151 -23.26 14.76 31.15
N LYS A 152 -24.18 14.65 30.18
CA LYS A 152 -23.83 14.20 28.83
C LYS A 152 -23.05 15.26 28.09
N ALA A 153 -23.39 16.54 28.26
CA ALA A 153 -22.62 17.64 27.70
C ALA A 153 -21.14 17.60 28.17
N ALA A 154 -20.94 17.45 29.49
CA ALA A 154 -19.62 17.31 30.07
C ALA A 154 -18.86 16.09 29.51
N ALA A 155 -19.54 14.94 29.40
CA ALA A 155 -18.91 13.71 28.86
C ALA A 155 -18.45 13.87 27.39
N VAL A 156 -19.25 14.53 26.55
CA VAL A 156 -18.88 14.79 25.15
C VAL A 156 -17.66 15.70 25.07
N ILE A 157 -17.67 16.83 25.78
CA ILE A 157 -16.56 17.78 25.75
C ILE A 157 -15.28 17.16 26.33
N SER A 158 -15.35 16.49 27.49
CA SER A 158 -14.22 15.81 28.09
C SER A 158 -13.58 14.79 27.13
N ARG A 159 -14.41 13.95 26.48
CA ARG A 159 -13.93 12.94 25.55
C ARG A 159 -13.21 13.57 24.35
N VAL A 160 -13.84 14.52 23.67
CA VAL A 160 -13.27 15.15 22.49
C VAL A 160 -12.02 15.96 22.86
N TRP A 161 -12.02 16.62 24.01
CA TRP A 161 -10.85 17.31 24.56
C TRP A 161 -9.64 16.39 24.75
N ARG A 162 -9.86 15.20 25.30
CA ARG A 162 -8.80 14.21 25.55
C ARG A 162 -8.27 13.53 24.29
N THR A 163 -9.10 13.39 23.24
CA THR A 163 -8.80 12.47 22.14
C THR A 163 -8.52 13.15 20.80
N ARG A 164 -8.78 14.45 20.68
CA ARG A 164 -8.64 15.17 19.39
C ARG A 164 -7.66 16.33 19.47
N PRO A 165 -6.72 16.46 18.51
CA PRO A 165 -5.95 17.67 18.36
C PRO A 165 -6.82 18.79 17.78
N PHE A 166 -6.63 20.02 18.25
CA PHE A 166 -7.26 21.22 17.74
C PHE A 166 -6.19 22.25 17.41
N ASP A 167 -6.49 23.15 16.47
CA ASP A 167 -5.73 24.40 16.34
C ASP A 167 -5.98 25.32 17.56
N ALA A 168 -5.13 26.32 17.72
CA ALA A 168 -5.18 27.20 18.90
C ALA A 168 -6.53 27.94 19.00
N ALA A 169 -7.08 28.42 17.88
CA ALA A 169 -8.36 29.14 17.87
C ALA A 169 -9.53 28.24 18.28
N THR A 170 -9.57 27.02 17.79
CA THR A 170 -10.57 26.02 18.17
C THR A 170 -10.43 25.62 19.64
N GLN A 171 -9.20 25.46 20.14
CA GLN A 171 -8.94 25.17 21.54
C GLN A 171 -9.46 26.27 22.45
N ASP A 172 -9.15 27.54 22.14
CA ASP A 172 -9.60 28.71 22.89
C ASP A 172 -11.14 28.81 22.88
N LEU A 173 -11.77 28.51 21.77
CA LEU A 173 -13.22 28.50 21.66
C LEU A 173 -13.88 27.43 22.54
N VAL A 174 -13.35 26.21 22.55
CA VAL A 174 -13.85 25.14 23.44
C VAL A 174 -13.68 25.50 24.90
N GLN A 175 -12.51 26.05 25.28
CA GLN A 175 -12.24 26.50 26.66
C GLN A 175 -13.17 27.64 27.09
N THR A 176 -13.37 28.62 26.23
CA THR A 176 -14.25 29.77 26.52
C THR A 176 -15.70 29.34 26.74
N ARG A 177 -16.21 28.41 25.93
CA ARG A 177 -17.62 28.01 25.97
C ARG A 177 -17.92 26.91 26.97
N PHE A 178 -16.99 25.98 27.14
CA PHE A 178 -17.19 24.72 27.87
C PHE A 178 -16.08 24.39 28.86
N GLY A 179 -15.21 25.36 29.18
CA GLY A 179 -14.09 25.15 30.12
C GLY A 179 -14.51 24.62 31.49
N ALA A 180 -15.72 24.95 31.94
CA ALA A 180 -16.26 24.39 33.19
C ALA A 180 -16.47 22.85 33.17
N PHE A 181 -16.50 22.22 32.01
CA PHE A 181 -16.60 20.77 31.84
C PHE A 181 -15.22 20.10 31.67
N ILE A 182 -14.14 20.88 31.53
CA ILE A 182 -12.80 20.36 31.36
C ILE A 182 -12.12 20.32 32.71
N THR A 183 -11.89 19.10 33.21
CA THR A 183 -11.23 18.89 34.51
C THR A 183 -9.70 18.99 34.38
N ALA A 184 -9.00 19.13 35.51
CA ALA A 184 -7.53 19.05 35.51
C ALA A 184 -7.01 17.71 34.96
N GLN A 185 -7.75 16.62 35.17
CA GLN A 185 -7.43 15.31 34.59
C GLN A 185 -7.62 15.29 33.06
N ASP A 186 -8.66 15.96 32.55
CA ASP A 186 -8.85 16.09 31.07
C ASP A 186 -7.68 16.84 30.45
N GLN A 187 -7.20 17.88 31.14
CA GLN A 187 -6.05 18.65 30.69
C GLN A 187 -4.76 17.81 30.66
N ALA A 188 -4.49 17.05 31.73
CA ALA A 188 -3.32 16.18 31.79
C ALA A 188 -3.34 15.10 30.70
N VAL A 189 -4.51 14.46 30.46
CA VAL A 189 -4.66 13.47 29.37
C VAL A 189 -4.48 14.10 28.00
N ARG A 190 -4.95 15.35 27.80
CA ARG A 190 -4.73 16.08 26.54
C ARG A 190 -3.25 16.38 26.31
N GLU A 191 -2.55 16.86 27.33
CA GLU A 191 -1.11 17.16 27.26
C GLU A 191 -0.32 15.89 26.88
N ASP A 192 -0.64 14.76 27.50
CA ASP A 192 -0.06 13.46 27.15
C ASP A 192 -0.40 13.07 25.70
N MET A 193 -1.66 13.21 25.28
CA MET A 193 -2.07 12.94 23.90
C MET A 193 -1.34 13.81 22.87
N LEU A 194 -1.16 15.09 23.15
CA LEU A 194 -0.44 16.00 22.26
C LEU A 194 1.06 15.69 22.22
N ALA A 195 1.65 15.26 23.34
CA ALA A 195 3.06 14.88 23.43
C ALA A 195 3.32 13.50 22.79
N SER A 196 2.38 12.56 22.93
CA SER A 196 2.54 11.15 22.54
C SER A 196 1.61 10.69 21.42
N GLY A 197 0.79 11.59 20.85
CA GLY A 197 -0.14 11.26 19.76
C GLY A 197 0.58 10.90 18.43
N PRO A 198 -0.14 10.26 17.46
CA PRO A 198 0.47 9.72 16.24
C PRO A 198 1.31 10.74 15.45
N GLU A 199 0.88 11.99 15.35
CA GLU A 199 1.63 13.02 14.64
C GLU A 199 2.93 13.42 15.37
N ALA A 200 2.87 13.53 16.71
CA ALA A 200 4.05 13.80 17.53
C ALA A 200 5.04 12.63 17.42
N GLN A 201 4.54 11.41 17.53
CA GLN A 201 5.33 10.20 17.38
C GLN A 201 5.99 10.11 16.00
N GLY A 202 5.26 10.41 14.93
CA GLY A 202 5.83 10.45 13.57
C GLY A 202 6.91 11.53 13.41
N ARG A 203 6.78 12.69 14.05
CA ARG A 203 7.86 13.70 14.07
C ARG A 203 9.09 13.21 14.83
N ILE A 204 8.90 12.58 15.98
CA ILE A 204 9.98 12.01 16.80
C ILE A 204 10.72 10.93 16.02
N TRP A 205 9.99 9.98 15.39
CA TRP A 205 10.60 8.88 14.65
C TRP A 205 11.42 9.36 13.45
N ARG A 206 10.94 10.38 12.73
CA ARG A 206 11.71 10.99 11.63
C ARG A 206 13.07 11.57 12.08
N LEU A 207 13.19 11.98 13.34
CA LEU A 207 14.45 12.43 13.92
C LEU A 207 15.30 11.27 14.45
N ARG A 208 14.68 10.29 15.12
CA ARG A 208 15.37 9.17 15.76
C ARG A 208 15.90 8.14 14.77
N LYS A 209 15.17 7.86 13.71
CA LYS A 209 15.57 6.84 12.72
C LYS A 209 16.93 7.13 12.06
N PRO A 210 17.24 8.35 11.60
CA PRO A 210 18.59 8.70 11.15
C PRO A 210 19.68 8.46 12.20
N GLU A 211 19.39 8.66 13.50
CA GLU A 211 20.33 8.38 14.58
C GLU A 211 20.60 6.87 14.70
N VAL A 212 19.55 6.02 14.61
CA VAL A 212 19.71 4.55 14.56
C VAL A 212 20.64 4.15 13.41
N ILE A 213 20.42 4.68 12.22
CA ILE A 213 21.21 4.35 11.03
C ILE A 213 22.66 4.85 11.17
N ALA A 214 22.85 6.05 11.69
CA ALA A 214 24.20 6.61 11.93
C ALA A 214 24.99 5.77 12.94
N ALA A 215 24.37 5.39 14.05
CA ALA A 215 24.97 4.54 15.06
C ALA A 215 25.30 3.13 14.52
N LEU A 216 24.42 2.53 13.71
CA LEU A 216 24.69 1.28 13.02
C LEU A 216 25.91 1.37 12.10
N ARG A 217 26.04 2.43 11.32
CA ARG A 217 27.20 2.69 10.46
C ARG A 217 28.50 2.85 11.24
N ALA A 218 28.40 3.46 12.41
CA ALA A 218 29.53 3.63 13.33
C ALA A 218 29.89 2.34 14.12
N GLY A 219 29.07 1.29 14.04
CA GLY A 219 29.21 0.06 14.82
C GLY A 219 28.81 0.23 16.29
N ASP A 220 28.18 1.36 16.66
CA ASP A 220 27.73 1.61 18.03
C ASP A 220 26.33 1.00 18.25
N THR A 221 26.33 -0.27 18.62
CA THR A 221 25.10 -1.04 18.84
C THR A 221 24.25 -0.46 19.98
N GLN A 222 24.86 0.04 21.05
CA GLN A 222 24.13 0.56 22.20
C GLN A 222 23.41 1.86 21.84
N ALA A 223 24.11 2.78 21.18
CA ALA A 223 23.49 4.03 20.71
C ALA A 223 22.35 3.74 19.71
N ALA A 224 22.54 2.80 18.77
CA ALA A 224 21.50 2.41 17.83
C ALA A 224 20.26 1.85 18.55
N TYR A 225 20.46 0.97 19.53
CA TYR A 225 19.37 0.40 20.32
C TYR A 225 18.61 1.48 21.10
N HIS A 226 19.32 2.33 21.84
CA HIS A 226 18.69 3.39 22.63
C HIS A 226 17.94 4.41 21.76
N ALA A 227 18.48 4.76 20.59
CA ALA A 227 17.79 5.64 19.65
C ALA A 227 16.43 5.06 19.18
N ALA A 228 16.32 3.73 19.08
CA ALA A 228 15.06 3.07 18.72
C ALA A 228 14.16 2.82 19.95
N ALA A 229 14.70 2.16 20.99
CA ALA A 229 13.95 1.70 22.15
C ALA A 229 13.43 2.85 23.03
N ASP A 230 14.24 3.92 23.20
CA ASP A 230 13.92 5.05 24.05
C ASP A 230 13.31 6.23 23.24
N SER A 231 12.83 5.95 22.04
CA SER A 231 12.23 6.97 21.17
C SER A 231 10.91 7.54 21.73
N GLY A 232 10.21 6.81 22.59
CA GLY A 232 8.88 7.16 23.06
C GLY A 232 7.76 6.94 22.00
N VAL A 233 8.11 6.35 20.85
CA VAL A 233 7.17 6.11 19.74
C VAL A 233 6.56 4.71 19.91
N VAL A 234 5.28 4.64 20.26
CA VAL A 234 4.63 3.37 20.70
C VAL A 234 3.37 2.99 19.92
N THR A 235 2.96 3.81 18.94
CA THR A 235 1.73 3.55 18.16
C THR A 235 1.92 3.77 16.66
N GLY A 236 1.01 3.22 15.87
CA GLY A 236 1.00 3.40 14.41
C GLY A 236 2.16 2.72 13.70
N ALA A 237 2.38 3.07 12.44
CA ALA A 237 3.46 2.50 11.62
C ALA A 237 4.85 2.84 12.15
N ASP A 238 5.02 4.07 12.66
CA ASP A 238 6.28 4.55 13.22
C ASP A 238 6.64 3.82 14.52
N GLY A 239 5.64 3.57 15.41
CA GLY A 239 5.82 2.75 16.61
C GLY A 239 6.16 1.30 16.28
N ALA A 240 5.49 0.74 15.28
CA ALA A 240 5.80 -0.60 14.79
C ALA A 240 7.25 -0.69 14.25
N GLU A 241 7.71 0.34 13.55
CA GLU A 241 9.09 0.36 13.03
C GLU A 241 10.11 0.55 14.16
N ALA A 242 9.85 1.42 15.14
CA ALA A 242 10.73 1.66 16.28
C ALA A 242 10.90 0.40 17.14
N GLU A 243 9.79 -0.25 17.52
CA GLU A 243 9.81 -1.52 18.28
C GLU A 243 10.49 -2.64 17.48
N PHE A 244 10.31 -2.66 16.16
CA PHE A 244 11.01 -3.62 15.33
C PHE A 244 12.53 -3.40 15.36
N TYR A 245 13.03 -2.18 15.16
CA TYR A 245 14.46 -1.88 15.21
C TYR A 245 15.05 -2.22 16.58
N ALA A 246 14.39 -1.88 17.67
CA ALA A 246 14.84 -2.22 19.02
C ALA A 246 14.94 -3.72 19.22
N GLY A 247 13.92 -4.50 18.83
CA GLY A 247 13.94 -5.96 18.93
C GLY A 247 14.99 -6.60 18.03
N TRP A 248 15.14 -6.12 16.81
CA TRP A 248 16.12 -6.61 15.85
C TRP A 248 17.56 -6.38 16.34
N LEU A 249 17.85 -5.19 16.86
CA LEU A 249 19.16 -4.85 17.45
C LEU A 249 19.45 -5.68 18.70
N ALA A 250 18.46 -5.84 19.58
CA ALA A 250 18.59 -6.68 20.77
C ALA A 250 18.93 -8.12 20.40
N LEU A 251 18.24 -8.71 19.41
CA LEU A 251 18.48 -10.09 18.99
C LEU A 251 19.81 -10.25 18.25
N THR A 252 20.04 -9.41 17.24
CA THR A 252 21.11 -9.67 16.25
C THR A 252 22.46 -9.07 16.66
N ARG A 253 22.47 -7.95 17.38
CA ARG A 253 23.67 -7.22 17.75
C ARG A 253 24.03 -7.38 19.23
N MET A 254 23.05 -7.23 20.12
CA MET A 254 23.27 -7.34 21.57
C MET A 254 23.24 -8.78 22.06
N LYS A 255 22.69 -9.72 21.28
CA LYS A 255 22.52 -11.14 21.64
C LYS A 255 21.63 -11.34 22.88
N ASP A 256 20.67 -10.46 23.07
CA ASP A 256 19.64 -10.57 24.11
C ASP A 256 18.29 -10.97 23.51
N PRO A 257 18.01 -12.28 23.37
CA PRO A 257 16.76 -12.73 22.76
C PRO A 257 15.54 -12.51 23.66
N ARG A 258 15.69 -12.38 24.98
CA ARG A 258 14.57 -12.09 25.88
C ARG A 258 14.09 -10.67 25.70
N LEU A 259 15.01 -9.71 25.66
CA LEU A 259 14.71 -8.31 25.37
C LEU A 259 14.11 -8.15 23.98
N ALA A 260 14.63 -8.87 23.00
CA ALA A 260 14.11 -8.86 21.63
C ALA A 260 12.64 -9.33 21.56
N ASP A 261 12.30 -10.45 22.24
CA ASP A 261 10.92 -10.95 22.23
C ASP A 261 9.94 -9.95 22.85
N GLN A 262 10.34 -9.19 23.89
CA GLN A 262 9.51 -8.14 24.48
C GLN A 262 9.14 -7.07 23.44
N HIS A 263 10.11 -6.62 22.64
CA HIS A 263 9.87 -5.64 21.56
C HIS A 263 9.00 -6.24 20.44
N PHE A 264 9.26 -7.46 20.01
CA PHE A 264 8.45 -8.11 18.98
C PHE A 264 7.02 -8.42 19.45
N ALA A 265 6.82 -8.68 20.74
CA ALA A 265 5.49 -8.82 21.33
C ALA A 265 4.71 -7.50 21.29
N LYS A 266 5.36 -6.37 21.59
CA LYS A 266 4.74 -5.04 21.42
C LYS A 266 4.44 -4.77 19.95
N LEU A 267 5.37 -5.05 19.03
CA LEU A 267 5.14 -4.95 17.58
C LEU A 267 3.88 -5.71 17.15
N GLN A 268 3.66 -6.90 17.68
CA GLN A 268 2.47 -7.72 17.41
C GLN A 268 1.17 -7.02 17.86
N THR A 269 1.19 -6.25 18.94
CA THR A 269 0.00 -5.53 19.44
C THR A 269 -0.26 -4.22 18.68
N ILE A 270 0.78 -3.58 18.16
CA ILE A 270 0.66 -2.31 17.41
C ILE A 270 0.13 -2.57 16.00
N GLY A 271 0.57 -3.63 15.35
CA GLY A 271 0.30 -3.88 13.94
C GLY A 271 -0.86 -4.84 13.70
N ALA A 272 -1.80 -4.46 12.81
CA ALA A 272 -2.91 -5.33 12.38
C ALA A 272 -2.72 -5.91 10.97
N SER A 273 -1.76 -5.39 10.18
CA SER A 273 -1.57 -5.84 8.80
C SER A 273 -0.91 -7.22 8.73
N PRO A 274 -1.23 -8.03 7.69
CA PRO A 274 -0.56 -9.31 7.43
C PRO A 274 0.96 -9.20 7.41
N ILE A 275 1.49 -8.09 6.90
CA ILE A 275 2.93 -7.83 6.80
C ILE A 275 3.54 -7.64 8.18
N THR A 276 2.95 -6.79 9.01
CA THR A 276 3.46 -6.49 10.36
C THR A 276 3.32 -7.72 11.26
N LEU A 277 2.18 -8.42 11.19
CA LEU A 277 1.94 -9.62 12.00
C LEU A 277 2.90 -10.76 11.64
N SER A 278 3.07 -11.05 10.34
CA SER A 278 4.02 -12.09 9.91
C SER A 278 5.45 -11.76 10.33
N ARG A 279 5.84 -10.47 10.27
CA ARG A 279 7.16 -10.00 10.72
C ARG A 279 7.33 -10.21 12.22
N ALA A 280 6.35 -9.77 13.02
CA ALA A 280 6.39 -9.92 14.47
C ALA A 280 6.52 -11.41 14.89
N PHE A 281 5.67 -12.28 14.36
CA PHE A 281 5.70 -13.71 14.65
C PHE A 281 7.01 -14.38 14.20
N TYR A 282 7.50 -14.08 12.99
CA TYR A 282 8.76 -14.65 12.52
C TYR A 282 9.92 -14.29 13.46
N TRP A 283 10.04 -13.02 13.85
CA TRP A 283 11.13 -12.57 14.70
C TRP A 283 10.98 -13.03 16.16
N ARG A 284 9.76 -13.21 16.66
CA ARG A 284 9.50 -13.92 17.91
C ARG A 284 9.97 -15.38 17.84
N GLY A 285 9.69 -16.06 16.73
CA GLY A 285 10.19 -17.40 16.47
C GLY A 285 11.73 -17.45 16.51
N ARG A 286 12.42 -16.49 15.89
CA ARG A 286 13.89 -16.37 15.95
C ARG A 286 14.41 -16.09 17.36
N ALA A 287 13.71 -15.27 18.13
CA ALA A 287 14.06 -15.00 19.52
C ALA A 287 13.89 -16.27 20.39
N ALA A 288 12.80 -17.01 20.20
CA ALA A 288 12.58 -18.29 20.89
C ALA A 288 13.64 -19.35 20.53
N GLU A 289 14.04 -19.46 19.26
CA GLU A 289 15.19 -20.32 18.86
C GLU A 289 16.47 -19.92 19.61
N ALA A 290 16.77 -18.63 19.70
CA ALA A 290 17.95 -18.13 20.38
C ALA A 290 17.90 -18.33 21.91
N MET A 291 16.71 -18.42 22.49
CA MET A 291 16.50 -18.79 23.91
C MET A 291 16.55 -20.29 24.16
N GLY A 292 16.68 -21.14 23.12
CA GLY A 292 16.63 -22.58 23.24
C GLY A 292 15.22 -23.14 23.48
N ASP A 293 14.18 -22.42 23.04
CA ASP A 293 12.78 -22.82 23.15
C ASP A 293 12.20 -23.20 21.76
N PRO A 294 12.47 -24.44 21.28
CA PRO A 294 12.01 -24.86 19.96
C PRO A 294 10.48 -25.01 19.87
N VAL A 295 9.80 -25.22 20.99
CA VAL A 295 8.33 -25.38 20.99
C VAL A 295 7.66 -24.05 20.65
N ASN A 296 7.97 -23.00 21.38
CA ASN A 296 7.42 -21.67 21.09
C ASN A 296 7.93 -21.14 19.73
N ALA A 297 9.17 -21.44 19.34
CA ALA A 297 9.67 -21.09 18.02
C ALA A 297 8.78 -21.65 16.90
N GLN A 298 8.42 -22.93 16.96
CA GLN A 298 7.55 -23.57 15.97
C GLN A 298 6.12 -22.98 15.98
N LEU A 299 5.57 -22.66 17.14
CA LEU A 299 4.27 -22.02 17.24
C LEU A 299 4.27 -20.65 16.55
N PHE A 300 5.26 -19.80 16.82
CA PHE A 300 5.39 -18.50 16.20
C PHE A 300 5.61 -18.59 14.68
N TYR A 301 6.42 -19.54 14.22
CA TYR A 301 6.59 -19.77 12.78
C TYR A 301 5.30 -20.27 12.11
N ALA A 302 4.53 -21.11 12.76
CA ALA A 302 3.23 -21.56 12.25
C ALA A 302 2.24 -20.38 12.14
N ASP A 303 2.22 -19.47 13.12
CA ASP A 303 1.38 -18.27 13.05
C ASP A 303 1.80 -17.32 11.93
N ALA A 304 3.11 -17.08 11.75
CA ALA A 304 3.61 -16.28 10.65
C ALA A 304 3.31 -16.91 9.27
N ALA A 305 3.43 -18.23 9.15
CA ALA A 305 3.19 -18.98 7.90
C ALA A 305 1.74 -18.89 7.38
N ARG A 306 0.81 -18.43 8.20
CA ARG A 306 -0.58 -18.13 7.78
C ARG A 306 -0.69 -17.01 6.77
N TYR A 307 0.40 -16.29 6.51
CA TYR A 307 0.49 -15.19 5.56
C TYR A 307 1.38 -15.53 4.35
N PRO A 308 0.93 -16.42 3.43
CA PRO A 308 1.78 -17.01 2.39
C PRO A 308 2.26 -16.01 1.32
N THR A 309 1.63 -14.84 1.23
CA THR A 309 2.03 -13.78 0.31
C THR A 309 2.92 -12.71 0.97
N ALA A 310 3.30 -12.89 2.23
CA ALA A 310 4.19 -11.99 2.95
C ALA A 310 5.59 -12.60 3.11
N PHE A 311 6.63 -11.79 2.98
CA PHE A 311 8.03 -12.19 3.05
C PHE A 311 8.35 -13.03 4.29
N TYR A 312 7.98 -12.53 5.46
CA TYR A 312 8.20 -13.25 6.72
C TYR A 312 7.29 -14.45 6.91
N GLY A 313 6.11 -14.45 6.30
CA GLY A 313 5.25 -15.62 6.24
C GLY A 313 5.89 -16.78 5.48
N GLN A 314 6.52 -16.46 4.35
CA GLN A 314 7.23 -17.47 3.54
C GLN A 314 8.51 -17.97 4.23
N LEU A 315 9.28 -17.10 4.88
CA LEU A 315 10.44 -17.53 5.67
C LEU A 315 10.02 -18.41 6.85
N ALA A 316 8.96 -18.06 7.54
CA ALA A 316 8.40 -18.83 8.64
C ALA A 316 7.87 -20.20 8.18
N ALA A 317 7.19 -20.24 7.03
CA ALA A 317 6.72 -21.49 6.44
C ALA A 317 7.89 -22.46 6.18
N ALA A 318 9.01 -21.95 5.67
CA ALA A 318 10.23 -22.76 5.49
C ALA A 318 10.84 -23.22 6.84
N LYS A 319 10.83 -22.34 7.86
CA LYS A 319 11.26 -22.68 9.23
C LYS A 319 10.34 -23.73 9.88
N ALA A 320 9.06 -23.71 9.57
CA ALA A 320 8.08 -24.72 9.98
C ALA A 320 8.18 -26.03 9.18
N GLY A 321 9.16 -26.17 8.27
CA GLY A 321 9.39 -27.37 7.48
C GLY A 321 8.55 -27.50 6.23
N MET A 322 7.83 -26.45 5.83
CA MET A 322 7.07 -26.46 4.58
C MET A 322 8.01 -26.33 3.38
N THR A 323 7.80 -27.19 2.38
CA THR A 323 8.59 -27.22 1.14
C THR A 323 7.86 -26.68 -0.07
N GLN A 324 6.59 -26.38 0.10
CA GLN A 324 5.70 -25.84 -0.94
C GLN A 324 4.99 -24.60 -0.42
N LEU A 325 4.74 -23.68 -1.34
CA LEU A 325 3.92 -22.49 -1.13
C LEU A 325 2.60 -22.67 -1.89
N SER A 326 1.48 -22.71 -1.16
CA SER A 326 0.14 -22.62 -1.71
C SER A 326 -0.38 -21.21 -1.50
N ILE A 327 -0.77 -20.53 -2.57
CA ILE A 327 -1.21 -19.13 -2.52
C ILE A 327 -2.74 -18.97 -2.49
N GLY A 328 -3.49 -20.07 -2.62
CA GLY A 328 -4.94 -20.03 -2.76
C GLY A 328 -5.38 -19.54 -4.15
N ARG A 329 -6.64 -19.18 -4.23
CA ARG A 329 -7.28 -18.58 -5.42
C ARG A 329 -8.03 -17.32 -5.04
N ASP A 330 -8.34 -16.51 -6.05
CA ASP A 330 -9.28 -15.41 -5.89
C ASP A 330 -10.68 -15.95 -5.54
N PRO A 331 -11.53 -15.13 -4.89
CA PRO A 331 -12.89 -15.55 -4.59
C PRO A 331 -13.69 -15.83 -5.87
N GLU A 332 -14.57 -16.80 -5.79
CA GLU A 332 -15.51 -17.09 -6.87
C GLU A 332 -16.60 -16.01 -6.93
N ILE A 333 -16.73 -15.36 -8.07
CA ILE A 333 -17.69 -14.27 -8.26
C ILE A 333 -19.00 -14.81 -8.78
N THR A 334 -20.03 -14.77 -7.96
CA THR A 334 -21.38 -15.19 -8.35
C THR A 334 -22.11 -14.12 -9.17
N VAL A 335 -23.19 -14.51 -9.84
CA VAL A 335 -24.09 -13.57 -10.52
C VAL A 335 -24.67 -12.54 -9.54
N ALA A 336 -24.98 -12.98 -8.32
CA ALA A 336 -25.53 -12.11 -7.28
C ALA A 336 -24.49 -11.10 -6.78
N ASP A 337 -23.23 -11.48 -6.64
CA ASP A 337 -22.13 -10.56 -6.25
C ASP A 337 -21.97 -9.46 -7.29
N ARG A 338 -21.97 -9.87 -8.55
CA ARG A 338 -21.87 -8.93 -9.68
C ARG A 338 -23.06 -7.98 -9.72
N ALA A 339 -24.28 -8.49 -9.55
CA ALA A 339 -25.48 -7.66 -9.52
C ALA A 339 -25.43 -6.62 -8.38
N ARG A 340 -25.09 -7.05 -7.16
CA ARG A 340 -24.94 -6.12 -6.02
C ARG A 340 -23.90 -5.04 -6.27
N PHE A 341 -22.76 -5.41 -6.82
CA PHE A 341 -21.69 -4.46 -7.15
C PHE A 341 -22.15 -3.44 -8.19
N GLU A 342 -22.77 -3.90 -9.29
CA GLU A 342 -23.24 -3.03 -10.38
C GLU A 342 -24.40 -2.11 -9.94
N ASP A 343 -25.24 -2.54 -9.00
CA ASP A 343 -26.35 -1.73 -8.49
C ASP A 343 -25.90 -0.61 -7.54
N ARG A 344 -24.67 -0.64 -7.04
CA ARG A 344 -24.15 0.42 -6.18
C ARG A 344 -24.06 1.76 -6.94
N PRO A 345 -24.69 2.84 -6.45
CA PRO A 345 -24.61 4.15 -7.11
C PRO A 345 -23.17 4.65 -7.29
N ALA A 346 -22.28 4.37 -6.31
CA ALA A 346 -20.88 4.75 -6.40
C ALA A 346 -20.12 3.98 -7.51
N VAL A 347 -20.43 2.72 -7.76
CA VAL A 347 -19.85 1.94 -8.87
C VAL A 347 -20.33 2.49 -10.21
N ARG A 348 -21.61 2.83 -10.32
CA ARG A 348 -22.16 3.48 -11.53
C ARG A 348 -21.52 4.83 -11.78
N ALA A 349 -21.27 5.61 -10.72
CA ALA A 349 -20.55 6.87 -10.81
C ALA A 349 -19.10 6.69 -11.29
N ALA A 350 -18.37 5.70 -10.73
CA ALA A 350 -17.02 5.38 -11.18
C ALA A 350 -16.99 5.07 -12.69
N ARG A 351 -17.94 4.28 -13.17
CA ARG A 351 -18.05 4.00 -14.62
C ARG A 351 -18.34 5.25 -15.45
N MET A 352 -19.29 6.08 -15.00
CA MET A 352 -19.60 7.32 -15.70
C MET A 352 -18.37 8.23 -15.81
N LEU A 353 -17.58 8.34 -14.75
CA LEU A 353 -16.31 9.08 -14.75
C LEU A 353 -15.30 8.52 -15.76
N ALA A 354 -15.19 7.20 -15.85
CA ALA A 354 -14.33 6.56 -16.84
C ALA A 354 -14.84 6.77 -18.28
N ASP A 355 -16.15 6.59 -18.50
CA ASP A 355 -16.79 6.72 -19.83
C ASP A 355 -16.63 8.12 -20.43
N ILE A 356 -16.66 9.18 -19.59
CA ILE A 356 -16.40 10.55 -20.04
C ILE A 356 -14.91 10.92 -20.10
N GLY A 357 -14.00 9.98 -19.81
CA GLY A 357 -12.57 10.21 -19.86
C GLY A 357 -11.98 11.03 -18.71
N ALA A 358 -12.69 11.19 -17.59
CA ALA A 358 -12.24 11.94 -16.41
C ALA A 358 -11.23 11.14 -15.57
N LYS A 359 -10.08 10.77 -16.14
CA LYS A 359 -9.12 9.79 -15.59
C LYS A 359 -8.68 10.08 -14.17
N ASP A 360 -8.24 11.30 -13.85
CA ASP A 360 -7.74 11.64 -12.51
C ASP A 360 -8.85 11.54 -11.46
N THR A 361 -10.06 12.02 -11.81
CA THR A 361 -11.22 11.94 -10.93
C THR A 361 -11.67 10.50 -10.74
N PHE A 362 -11.68 9.70 -11.81
CA PHE A 362 -11.95 8.28 -11.75
C PHE A 362 -10.95 7.56 -10.82
N ALA A 363 -9.66 7.83 -10.96
CA ALA A 363 -8.63 7.21 -10.14
C ALA A 363 -8.82 7.55 -8.64
N ASN A 364 -9.02 8.82 -8.30
CA ASN A 364 -9.26 9.25 -6.93
C ASN A 364 -10.54 8.65 -6.35
N PHE A 365 -11.61 8.63 -7.16
CA PHE A 365 -12.90 8.05 -6.78
C PHE A 365 -12.79 6.55 -6.50
N VAL A 366 -12.12 5.80 -7.36
CA VAL A 366 -11.90 4.36 -7.20
C VAL A 366 -11.04 4.05 -5.97
N ILE A 367 -9.99 4.83 -5.70
CA ILE A 367 -9.18 4.64 -4.49
C ILE A 367 -10.05 4.83 -3.24
N GLY A 368 -10.81 5.92 -3.16
CA GLY A 368 -11.71 6.13 -2.03
C GLY A 368 -12.83 5.08 -1.92
N LEU A 369 -13.30 4.54 -3.05
CA LEU A 369 -14.25 3.43 -3.06
C LEU A 369 -13.61 2.14 -2.52
N SER A 370 -12.35 1.90 -2.84
CA SER A 370 -11.62 0.70 -2.39
C SER A 370 -11.41 0.65 -0.88
N ASP A 371 -11.47 1.79 -0.17
CA ASP A 371 -11.41 1.86 1.30
C ASP A 371 -12.68 1.36 1.98
N THR A 372 -13.79 1.24 1.26
CA THR A 372 -15.12 0.91 1.80
C THR A 372 -15.68 -0.41 1.27
N LEU A 373 -14.84 -1.24 0.66
CA LEU A 373 -15.29 -2.52 0.11
C LEU A 373 -15.67 -3.49 1.22
N PRO A 374 -16.84 -4.12 1.13
CA PRO A 374 -17.34 -5.00 2.20
C PRO A 374 -16.81 -6.45 2.10
N SER A 375 -16.23 -6.83 0.96
CA SER A 375 -15.82 -8.23 0.74
C SER A 375 -14.71 -8.37 -0.31
N ALA A 376 -14.09 -9.55 -0.34
CA ALA A 376 -13.07 -9.89 -1.33
C ALA A 376 -13.65 -9.98 -2.76
N GLU A 377 -14.91 -10.39 -2.92
CA GLU A 377 -15.62 -10.46 -4.20
C GLU A 377 -15.79 -9.06 -4.81
N GLU A 378 -16.20 -8.09 -4.00
CA GLU A 378 -16.32 -6.71 -4.47
C GLU A 378 -14.95 -6.07 -4.75
N ALA A 379 -13.93 -6.42 -3.97
CA ALA A 379 -12.57 -6.01 -4.26
C ALA A 379 -12.09 -6.57 -5.62
N ALA A 380 -12.36 -7.83 -5.89
CA ALA A 380 -12.04 -8.46 -7.17
C ALA A 380 -12.79 -7.80 -8.33
N LEU A 381 -14.08 -7.49 -8.16
CA LEU A 381 -14.90 -6.79 -9.16
C LEU A 381 -14.39 -5.36 -9.43
N LEU A 382 -13.94 -4.64 -8.40
CA LEU A 382 -13.36 -3.30 -8.58
C LEU A 382 -12.01 -3.36 -9.32
N VAL A 383 -11.19 -4.39 -9.08
CA VAL A 383 -9.98 -4.65 -9.87
C VAL A 383 -10.33 -4.91 -11.33
N ASP A 384 -11.32 -5.76 -11.61
CA ASP A 384 -11.76 -6.06 -12.97
C ASP A 384 -12.33 -4.82 -13.67
N LEU A 385 -13.08 -3.98 -12.94
CA LEU A 385 -13.62 -2.71 -13.46
C LEU A 385 -12.48 -1.79 -13.93
N THR A 386 -11.45 -1.58 -13.08
CA THR A 386 -10.33 -0.70 -13.43
C THR A 386 -9.53 -1.22 -14.62
N ARG A 387 -9.30 -2.53 -14.69
CA ARG A 387 -8.66 -3.19 -15.85
C ARG A 387 -9.48 -3.06 -17.12
N GLY A 388 -10.80 -3.18 -17.01
CA GLY A 388 -11.71 -3.02 -18.15
C GLY A 388 -11.62 -1.63 -18.80
N TYR A 389 -11.19 -0.61 -18.05
CA TYR A 389 -10.91 0.73 -18.55
C TYR A 389 -9.43 0.98 -18.91
N GLY A 390 -8.59 -0.06 -18.91
CA GLY A 390 -7.16 0.07 -19.24
C GLY A 390 -6.30 0.65 -18.11
N GLU A 391 -6.86 0.86 -16.93
CA GLU A 391 -6.17 1.48 -15.79
C GLU A 391 -5.47 0.40 -14.93
N GLN A 392 -4.45 -0.24 -15.53
CA GLN A 392 -3.75 -1.38 -14.91
C GLN A 392 -3.03 -0.98 -13.61
N TYR A 393 -2.33 0.14 -13.59
CA TYR A 393 -1.65 0.65 -12.39
C TYR A 393 -2.64 0.91 -11.24
N LEU A 394 -3.79 1.51 -11.57
CA LEU A 394 -4.87 1.74 -10.60
C LEU A 394 -5.41 0.42 -10.05
N SER A 395 -5.58 -0.60 -10.90
CA SER A 395 -6.03 -1.92 -10.46
C SER A 395 -5.11 -2.51 -9.39
N MET A 396 -3.81 -2.33 -9.53
CA MET A 396 -2.82 -2.79 -8.55
C MET A 396 -2.82 -1.96 -7.26
N LYS A 397 -3.25 -0.69 -7.31
CA LYS A 397 -3.52 0.10 -6.09
C LYS A 397 -4.73 -0.45 -5.34
N VAL A 398 -5.80 -0.80 -6.04
CA VAL A 398 -7.00 -1.45 -5.46
C VAL A 398 -6.62 -2.78 -4.79
N VAL A 399 -5.82 -3.63 -5.46
CA VAL A 399 -5.31 -4.88 -4.87
C VAL A 399 -4.54 -4.63 -3.57
N ARG A 400 -3.64 -3.64 -3.55
CA ARG A 400 -2.87 -3.32 -2.35
C ARG A 400 -3.76 -2.80 -1.21
N ASN A 401 -4.77 -2.02 -1.55
CA ASN A 401 -5.72 -1.50 -0.57
C ASN A 401 -6.61 -2.61 0.00
N ALA A 402 -7.15 -3.47 -0.85
CA ALA A 402 -7.91 -4.66 -0.45
C ALA A 402 -7.12 -5.54 0.53
N ALA A 403 -5.82 -5.74 0.28
CA ALA A 403 -4.95 -6.52 1.17
C ALA A 403 -4.79 -5.90 2.57
N LYS A 404 -4.86 -4.57 2.73
CA LYS A 404 -4.87 -3.92 4.06
C LYS A 404 -6.10 -4.28 4.87
N HIS A 405 -7.23 -4.54 4.19
CA HIS A 405 -8.49 -4.98 4.79
C HIS A 405 -8.59 -6.51 4.92
N GLY A 406 -7.51 -7.24 4.64
CA GLY A 406 -7.46 -8.69 4.73
C GLY A 406 -7.97 -9.43 3.48
N PHE A 407 -8.35 -8.73 2.42
CA PHE A 407 -8.81 -9.31 1.16
C PHE A 407 -7.63 -9.58 0.24
N VAL A 408 -7.10 -10.80 0.29
CA VAL A 408 -5.98 -11.21 -0.56
C VAL A 408 -6.54 -11.76 -1.88
N LEU A 409 -6.04 -11.22 -3.00
CA LEU A 409 -6.40 -11.60 -4.36
C LEU A 409 -5.17 -12.17 -5.08
N PRO A 410 -4.83 -13.45 -4.87
CA PRO A 410 -3.56 -14.00 -5.36
C PRO A 410 -3.48 -14.09 -6.89
N GLU A 411 -4.60 -14.19 -7.60
CA GLU A 411 -4.59 -14.24 -9.06
C GLU A 411 -4.59 -12.83 -9.68
N ARG A 412 -5.50 -11.98 -9.25
CA ARG A 412 -5.56 -10.57 -9.70
C ARG A 412 -4.40 -9.74 -9.19
N GLY A 413 -3.89 -10.03 -8.01
CA GLY A 413 -2.76 -9.33 -7.41
C GLY A 413 -1.40 -9.70 -8.00
N TYR A 414 -1.33 -10.84 -8.67
CA TYR A 414 -0.11 -11.34 -9.32
C TYR A 414 -0.43 -11.79 -10.76
N PRO A 415 -0.78 -10.84 -11.65
CA PRO A 415 -1.13 -11.16 -13.03
C PRO A 415 0.06 -11.78 -13.75
N LEU A 416 -0.20 -12.78 -14.58
CA LEU A 416 0.80 -13.36 -15.48
C LEU A 416 0.88 -12.50 -16.74
N HIS A 417 2.10 -12.26 -17.20
CA HIS A 417 2.40 -11.56 -18.44
C HIS A 417 3.32 -12.43 -19.30
N ALA A 418 3.15 -12.38 -20.61
CA ALA A 418 4.04 -13.08 -21.52
C ALA A 418 5.48 -12.54 -21.39
N MET A 419 6.44 -13.44 -21.35
CA MET A 419 7.85 -13.04 -21.32
C MET A 419 8.31 -12.66 -22.72
N PRO A 420 9.14 -11.61 -22.86
CA PRO A 420 9.63 -11.19 -24.17
C PRO A 420 10.52 -12.25 -24.80
N SER A 421 10.49 -12.34 -26.12
CA SER A 421 11.44 -13.14 -26.87
C SER A 421 12.86 -12.58 -26.68
N GLY A 422 13.84 -13.45 -26.46
CA GLY A 422 15.24 -13.01 -26.24
C GLY A 422 15.52 -12.46 -24.84
N MET A 423 14.65 -12.72 -23.88
CA MET A 423 14.95 -12.49 -22.46
C MET A 423 16.21 -13.28 -22.08
N GLY A 424 17.16 -12.63 -21.39
CA GLY A 424 18.39 -13.27 -20.90
C GLY A 424 18.10 -14.40 -19.89
N PRO A 425 19.13 -14.96 -19.25
CA PRO A 425 19.01 -16.14 -18.38
C PRO A 425 18.29 -15.87 -17.06
N VAL A 426 17.63 -14.73 -16.91
CA VAL A 426 16.89 -14.34 -15.71
C VAL A 426 15.56 -15.08 -15.64
N GLU A 427 15.23 -15.61 -14.47
CA GLU A 427 14.00 -16.34 -14.23
C GLU A 427 12.75 -15.48 -14.45
N ALA A 428 11.74 -16.00 -15.15
CA ALA A 428 10.48 -15.30 -15.42
C ALA A 428 9.79 -14.81 -14.13
N ALA A 429 9.76 -15.62 -13.08
CA ALA A 429 9.17 -15.24 -11.80
C ALA A 429 9.86 -14.01 -11.16
N TYR A 430 11.17 -13.86 -11.35
CA TYR A 430 11.92 -12.72 -10.85
C TYR A 430 11.62 -11.45 -11.66
N VAL A 431 11.59 -11.57 -12.98
CA VAL A 431 11.20 -10.44 -13.88
C VAL A 431 9.78 -9.98 -13.57
N LEU A 432 8.83 -10.91 -13.40
CA LEU A 432 7.45 -10.58 -13.02
C LEU A 432 7.38 -9.90 -11.65
N GLY A 433 8.20 -10.34 -10.69
CA GLY A 433 8.29 -9.72 -9.36
C GLY A 433 8.75 -8.25 -9.44
N ILE A 434 9.80 -7.97 -10.20
CA ILE A 434 10.28 -6.60 -10.46
C ILE A 434 9.20 -5.78 -11.18
N THR A 435 8.65 -6.28 -12.29
CA THR A 435 7.64 -5.56 -13.08
C THR A 435 6.41 -5.21 -12.26
N ARG A 436 5.96 -6.14 -11.40
CA ARG A 436 4.84 -5.88 -10.48
C ARG A 436 5.15 -4.74 -9.50
N GLN A 437 6.36 -4.70 -8.98
CA GLN A 437 6.76 -3.69 -8.00
C GLN A 437 6.98 -2.32 -8.65
N GLU A 438 7.52 -2.28 -9.87
CA GLU A 438 7.82 -1.05 -10.60
C GLU A 438 6.57 -0.35 -11.13
N SER A 439 5.82 -1.00 -11.98
CA SER A 439 4.69 -0.39 -12.69
C SER A 439 3.33 -1.02 -12.40
N GLY A 440 3.29 -2.21 -11.74
CA GLY A 440 2.09 -3.02 -11.68
C GLY A 440 1.63 -3.49 -13.07
N PHE A 441 2.56 -3.66 -14.01
CA PHE A 441 2.32 -4.06 -15.42
C PHE A 441 1.64 -2.98 -16.28
N ASP A 442 1.83 -1.72 -15.97
CA ASP A 442 1.38 -0.62 -16.82
C ASP A 442 2.56 -0.07 -17.62
N PRO A 443 2.54 -0.18 -18.97
CA PRO A 443 3.63 0.28 -19.80
C PRO A 443 3.74 1.81 -19.89
N HIS A 444 2.71 2.53 -19.51
CA HIS A 444 2.63 3.99 -19.61
C HIS A 444 3.01 4.73 -18.33
N VAL A 445 3.32 4.02 -17.25
CA VAL A 445 3.75 4.65 -16.00
C VAL A 445 5.09 5.37 -16.20
N ARG A 446 5.12 6.63 -15.75
CA ARG A 446 6.31 7.44 -15.70
C ARG A 446 6.52 8.02 -14.31
N SER A 447 7.69 7.79 -13.74
CA SER A 447 8.05 8.34 -12.44
C SER A 447 8.39 9.84 -12.53
N PRO A 448 8.34 10.60 -11.42
CA PRO A 448 8.80 11.99 -11.40
C PRO A 448 10.27 12.14 -11.84
N ALA A 449 11.11 11.14 -11.61
CA ALA A 449 12.50 11.09 -12.04
C ALA A 449 12.68 10.73 -13.54
N GLY A 450 11.60 10.38 -14.24
CA GLY A 450 11.59 10.03 -15.65
C GLY A 450 11.82 8.54 -15.96
N ALA A 451 11.82 7.66 -14.97
CA ALA A 451 11.78 6.22 -15.21
C ALA A 451 10.46 5.84 -15.90
N THR A 452 10.50 4.99 -16.94
CA THR A 452 9.37 4.78 -17.83
C THR A 452 9.12 3.30 -18.10
N GLY A 453 7.84 2.93 -18.18
CA GLY A 453 7.36 1.66 -18.70
C GLY A 453 7.30 0.53 -17.69
N MET A 454 7.11 -0.68 -18.18
CA MET A 454 6.86 -1.91 -17.40
C MET A 454 7.84 -2.12 -16.24
N MET A 455 9.14 -1.96 -16.49
CA MET A 455 10.21 -2.17 -15.51
C MET A 455 10.89 -0.86 -15.10
N GLN A 456 10.26 0.29 -15.34
CA GLN A 456 10.68 1.63 -14.92
C GLN A 456 12.16 1.93 -15.21
N LEU A 457 12.53 1.81 -16.49
CA LEU A 457 13.90 2.08 -16.89
C LEU A 457 14.14 3.59 -17.06
N MET A 458 15.27 4.05 -16.55
CA MET A 458 15.77 5.40 -16.85
C MET A 458 16.21 5.47 -18.32
N PRO A 459 15.87 6.55 -19.08
CA PRO A 459 16.21 6.68 -20.51
C PRO A 459 17.68 6.47 -20.80
N GLY A 460 18.59 6.97 -19.95
CA GLY A 460 20.05 6.79 -20.13
C GLY A 460 20.49 5.33 -19.98
N THR A 461 19.93 4.61 -19.00
CA THR A 461 20.18 3.18 -18.81
C THR A 461 19.66 2.39 -20.01
N ALA A 462 18.43 2.68 -20.44
CA ALA A 462 17.80 2.01 -21.58
C ALA A 462 18.58 2.22 -22.89
N ALA A 463 19.03 3.45 -23.17
CA ALA A 463 19.85 3.74 -24.35
C ALA A 463 21.17 2.95 -24.35
N THR A 464 21.80 2.82 -23.20
CA THR A 464 23.05 2.06 -23.06
C THR A 464 22.81 0.56 -23.28
N LEU A 465 21.76 0.01 -22.68
CA LEU A 465 21.37 -1.39 -22.83
C LEU A 465 21.00 -1.72 -24.28
N ALA A 466 20.16 -0.88 -24.91
CA ALA A 466 19.74 -1.07 -26.30
C ALA A 466 20.96 -1.13 -27.25
N ARG A 467 21.91 -0.20 -27.11
CA ARG A 467 23.15 -0.19 -27.89
C ARG A 467 23.95 -1.48 -27.69
N ARG A 468 24.06 -1.99 -26.47
CA ARG A 468 24.79 -3.23 -26.16
C ARG A 468 24.12 -4.47 -26.74
N LEU A 469 22.80 -4.46 -26.80
CA LEU A 469 22.00 -5.56 -27.35
C LEU A 469 21.79 -5.44 -28.87
N GLY A 470 22.31 -4.38 -29.50
CA GLY A 470 22.17 -4.17 -30.96
C GLY A 470 20.80 -3.63 -31.38
N TYR A 471 20.03 -3.05 -30.47
CA TYR A 471 18.72 -2.45 -30.76
C TYR A 471 18.85 -0.96 -31.04
N SER A 472 18.00 -0.45 -31.94
CA SER A 472 17.79 0.99 -32.09
C SER A 472 16.99 1.50 -30.86
N TYR A 473 17.37 2.66 -30.34
CA TYR A 473 16.74 3.27 -29.19
C TYR A 473 16.13 4.62 -29.54
N GLU A 474 14.87 4.76 -29.20
CA GLU A 474 14.13 6.02 -29.16
C GLU A 474 13.38 6.09 -27.81
N PRO A 475 13.34 7.25 -27.13
CA PRO A 475 12.72 7.37 -25.81
C PRO A 475 11.27 6.86 -25.73
N GLY A 476 10.46 7.09 -26.77
CA GLY A 476 9.07 6.63 -26.85
C GLY A 476 8.91 5.10 -26.86
N ARG A 477 9.93 4.35 -27.27
CA ARG A 477 9.90 2.88 -27.23
C ARG A 477 9.91 2.29 -25.82
N LEU A 478 10.20 3.08 -24.80
CA LEU A 478 10.10 2.60 -23.42
C LEU A 478 8.66 2.34 -22.96
N GLU A 479 7.67 2.84 -23.68
CA GLU A 479 6.26 2.51 -23.45
C GLU A 479 5.80 1.23 -24.18
N ASP A 480 6.65 0.66 -25.04
CA ASP A 480 6.44 -0.68 -25.58
C ASP A 480 6.79 -1.73 -24.52
N ALA A 481 5.77 -2.51 -24.11
CA ALA A 481 5.90 -3.46 -23.01
C ALA A 481 6.97 -4.53 -23.26
N GLU A 482 7.01 -5.11 -24.47
CA GLU A 482 7.97 -6.16 -24.82
C GLU A 482 9.39 -5.61 -24.82
N PHE A 483 9.61 -4.47 -25.49
CA PHE A 483 10.91 -3.83 -25.56
C PHE A 483 11.43 -3.39 -24.17
N ASN A 484 10.56 -2.81 -23.35
CA ASN A 484 10.90 -2.41 -22.00
C ASN A 484 11.30 -3.62 -21.13
N MET A 485 10.55 -4.71 -21.20
CA MET A 485 10.85 -5.93 -20.47
C MET A 485 12.11 -6.64 -20.99
N GLN A 486 12.42 -6.57 -22.30
CA GLN A 486 13.69 -7.06 -22.84
C GLN A 486 14.88 -6.32 -22.24
N LEU A 487 14.84 -4.99 -22.26
CA LEU A 487 15.91 -4.18 -21.68
C LEU A 487 16.01 -4.34 -20.17
N GLY A 488 14.85 -4.35 -19.47
CA GLY A 488 14.79 -4.49 -18.02
C GLY A 488 15.30 -5.85 -17.53
N SER A 489 14.94 -6.94 -18.21
CA SER A 489 15.46 -8.27 -17.89
C SER A 489 16.96 -8.39 -18.14
N ALA A 490 17.47 -7.77 -19.21
CA ALA A 490 18.91 -7.71 -19.48
C ALA A 490 19.67 -6.91 -18.40
N TYR A 491 19.09 -5.78 -17.95
CA TYR A 491 19.65 -5.01 -16.84
C TYR A 491 19.67 -5.80 -15.54
N LEU A 492 18.57 -6.48 -15.24
CA LEU A 492 18.45 -7.32 -14.05
C LEU A 492 19.47 -8.48 -14.07
N GLY A 493 19.69 -9.10 -15.24
CA GLY A 493 20.75 -10.10 -15.44
C GLY A 493 22.12 -9.53 -15.17
N GLN A 494 22.43 -8.36 -15.73
CA GLN A 494 23.71 -7.68 -15.50
C GLN A 494 23.94 -7.37 -14.01
N LEU A 495 22.91 -6.90 -13.28
CA LEU A 495 23.04 -6.65 -11.85
C LEU A 495 23.23 -7.97 -11.07
N THR A 496 22.55 -9.03 -11.47
CA THR A 496 22.72 -10.35 -10.86
C THR A 496 24.15 -10.85 -11.03
N ASP A 497 24.72 -10.72 -12.21
CA ASP A 497 26.13 -11.08 -12.50
C ASP A 497 27.10 -10.19 -11.72
N GLN A 498 26.85 -8.88 -11.64
CA GLN A 498 27.68 -7.95 -10.87
C GLN A 498 27.78 -8.31 -9.38
N PHE A 499 26.78 -8.93 -8.82
CA PHE A 499 26.75 -9.38 -7.42
C PHE A 499 26.91 -10.90 -7.27
N ASP A 500 27.60 -11.54 -8.20
CA ASP A 500 27.94 -12.98 -8.18
C ASP A 500 26.71 -13.89 -8.02
N GLY A 501 25.55 -13.48 -8.53
CA GLY A 501 24.31 -14.22 -8.44
C GLY A 501 23.43 -13.87 -7.24
N SER A 502 23.82 -12.92 -6.39
CA SER A 502 23.02 -12.49 -5.23
C SER A 502 21.76 -11.74 -5.69
N LEU A 503 20.60 -12.38 -5.57
CA LEU A 503 19.32 -11.75 -5.89
C LEU A 503 18.99 -10.60 -4.94
N VAL A 504 19.36 -10.69 -3.67
CA VAL A 504 19.15 -9.65 -2.65
C VAL A 504 19.88 -8.37 -3.05
N MET A 505 21.18 -8.48 -3.38
CA MET A 505 21.99 -7.31 -3.76
C MET A 505 21.58 -6.78 -5.14
N ALA A 506 21.29 -7.65 -6.10
CA ALA A 506 20.81 -7.24 -7.42
C ALA A 506 19.47 -6.50 -7.37
N THR A 507 18.53 -6.97 -6.55
CA THR A 507 17.24 -6.31 -6.32
C THR A 507 17.43 -4.94 -5.65
N ALA A 508 18.28 -4.86 -4.64
CA ALA A 508 18.60 -3.60 -3.97
C ALA A 508 19.29 -2.60 -4.92
N ALA A 509 20.17 -3.10 -5.80
CA ALA A 509 20.84 -2.31 -6.83
C ALA A 509 19.88 -1.79 -7.90
N TYR A 510 18.88 -2.58 -8.27
CA TYR A 510 17.87 -2.17 -9.25
C TYR A 510 17.10 -0.94 -8.76
N ASN A 511 16.72 -0.91 -7.51
CA ASN A 511 15.97 0.21 -6.90
C ASN A 511 16.88 1.40 -6.51
N ALA A 512 17.99 1.15 -5.81
CA ALA A 512 18.83 2.20 -5.22
C ALA A 512 20.11 2.53 -5.99
N GLY A 513 20.36 1.81 -7.09
CA GLY A 513 21.58 1.95 -7.88
C GLY A 513 22.70 0.99 -7.44
N PRO A 514 23.57 0.60 -8.40
CA PRO A 514 24.51 -0.51 -8.23
C PRO A 514 25.64 -0.28 -7.20
N GLY A 515 25.91 0.97 -6.81
CA GLY A 515 26.94 1.28 -5.81
C GLY A 515 26.50 1.04 -4.36
N ARG A 516 25.20 1.10 -4.08
CA ARG A 516 24.66 1.09 -2.71
C ARG A 516 24.76 -0.26 -1.99
N PRO A 517 24.44 -1.41 -2.60
CA PRO A 517 24.47 -2.68 -1.87
C PRO A 517 25.85 -3.05 -1.31
N ALA A 518 26.92 -2.73 -2.03
CA ALA A 518 28.29 -2.95 -1.55
C ALA A 518 28.66 -2.01 -0.39
N GLU A 519 28.24 -0.74 -0.44
CA GLU A 519 28.38 0.20 0.68
C GLU A 519 27.67 -0.35 1.92
N TRP A 520 26.42 -0.81 1.78
CA TRP A 520 25.67 -1.35 2.92
C TRP A 520 26.26 -2.64 3.47
N ALA A 521 26.82 -3.49 2.64
CA ALA A 521 27.48 -4.72 3.09
C ALA A 521 28.65 -4.44 4.04
N SER A 522 29.28 -3.26 3.97
CA SER A 522 30.42 -2.90 4.83
C SER A 522 30.05 -2.76 6.32
N PHE A 523 28.80 -2.42 6.64
CA PHE A 523 28.33 -2.28 8.04
C PHE A 523 27.17 -3.21 8.39
N CYS A 524 26.41 -3.70 7.40
CA CYS A 524 25.34 -4.68 7.59
C CYS A 524 25.84 -6.12 7.59
N GLY A 525 27.02 -6.36 7.04
CA GLY A 525 27.53 -7.69 6.69
C GLY A 525 27.14 -8.09 5.26
N ASP A 526 27.98 -8.84 4.58
CA ASP A 526 27.72 -9.29 3.21
C ASP A 526 26.70 -10.45 3.22
N PRO A 527 25.54 -10.33 2.55
CA PRO A 527 24.53 -11.40 2.54
C PRO A 527 24.98 -12.67 1.83
N ARG A 528 26.07 -12.61 1.04
CA ARG A 528 26.71 -13.76 0.41
C ARG A 528 27.60 -14.54 1.38
N SER A 529 28.01 -13.93 2.49
CA SER A 529 28.83 -14.58 3.51
C SER A 529 28.00 -15.55 4.35
N SER A 530 28.58 -16.71 4.68
CA SER A 530 27.95 -17.66 5.60
C SER A 530 27.76 -17.10 7.02
N SER A 531 28.52 -16.07 7.40
CA SER A 531 28.43 -15.40 8.71
C SER A 531 27.28 -14.39 8.80
N THR A 532 26.66 -14.00 7.68
CA THR A 532 25.57 -13.04 7.64
C THR A 532 24.27 -13.74 7.30
N ASP A 533 23.21 -13.50 8.10
CA ASP A 533 21.87 -13.88 7.70
C ASP A 533 21.34 -12.85 6.66
N PRO A 534 20.94 -13.28 5.46
CA PRO A 534 20.42 -12.37 4.45
C PRO A 534 19.20 -11.55 4.90
N ALA A 535 18.36 -12.09 5.80
CA ALA A 535 17.24 -11.33 6.37
C ALA A 535 17.76 -10.18 7.26
N ASP A 536 18.85 -10.40 8.01
CA ASP A 536 19.49 -9.35 8.81
C ASP A 536 20.12 -8.27 7.94
N TYR A 537 20.71 -8.63 6.80
CA TYR A 537 21.20 -7.67 5.82
C TYR A 537 20.06 -6.81 5.25
N ILE A 538 18.95 -7.43 4.85
CA ILE A 538 17.79 -6.73 4.30
C ILE A 538 17.25 -5.72 5.32
N GLU A 539 17.09 -6.13 6.59
CA GLU A 539 16.60 -5.23 7.63
C GLU A 539 17.56 -4.10 7.98
N CYS A 540 18.86 -4.31 7.77
CA CYS A 540 19.89 -3.29 7.96
C CYS A 540 19.96 -2.27 6.81
N ILE A 541 19.31 -2.50 5.67
CA ILE A 541 19.27 -1.53 4.56
C ILE A 541 18.71 -0.19 5.08
N PRO A 542 19.47 0.92 4.99
CA PRO A 542 19.08 2.18 5.61
C PRO A 542 17.90 2.87 4.93
N PHE A 543 17.67 2.59 3.64
CA PHE A 543 16.55 3.14 2.88
C PHE A 543 15.34 2.22 3.03
N SER A 544 14.32 2.68 3.76
CA SER A 544 13.11 1.89 3.99
C SER A 544 12.44 1.47 2.70
N GLU A 545 12.40 2.37 1.71
CA GLU A 545 11.85 2.07 0.39
C GLU A 545 12.58 0.88 -0.26
N THR A 546 13.91 0.89 -0.26
CA THR A 546 14.70 -0.19 -0.86
C THR A 546 14.60 -1.48 -0.05
N ARG A 547 14.59 -1.41 1.27
CA ARG A 547 14.36 -2.55 2.15
C ARG A 547 13.04 -3.24 1.82
N ASP A 548 11.96 -2.47 1.79
CA ASP A 548 10.63 -2.97 1.49
C ASP A 548 10.54 -3.47 0.04
N TYR A 549 11.20 -2.79 -0.90
CA TYR A 549 11.30 -3.22 -2.29
C TYR A 549 11.93 -4.61 -2.42
N VAL A 550 13.06 -4.85 -1.76
CA VAL A 550 13.73 -6.17 -1.77
C VAL A 550 12.79 -7.25 -1.23
N MET A 551 12.15 -7.01 -0.08
CA MET A 551 11.19 -7.96 0.49
C MET A 551 10.04 -8.25 -0.48
N ARG A 552 9.44 -7.20 -1.08
CA ARG A 552 8.32 -7.32 -2.02
C ARG A 552 8.66 -8.08 -3.29
N VAL A 553 9.84 -7.86 -3.83
CA VAL A 553 10.29 -8.58 -5.03
C VAL A 553 10.57 -10.04 -4.70
N MET A 554 11.27 -10.32 -3.60
CA MET A 554 11.63 -11.68 -3.21
C MET A 554 10.40 -12.53 -2.81
N GLU A 555 9.44 -11.96 -2.06
CA GLU A 555 8.17 -12.63 -1.76
C GLU A 555 7.34 -12.84 -3.03
N GLY A 556 7.29 -11.80 -3.89
CA GLY A 556 6.55 -11.84 -5.16
C GLY A 556 7.07 -12.90 -6.11
N MET A 557 8.39 -13.08 -6.17
CA MET A 557 9.02 -14.14 -6.97
C MET A 557 8.52 -15.54 -6.57
N GLN A 558 8.39 -15.82 -5.26
CA GLN A 558 7.83 -17.10 -4.79
C GLN A 558 6.36 -17.27 -5.21
N VAL A 559 5.58 -16.20 -5.08
CA VAL A 559 4.18 -16.21 -5.50
C VAL A 559 4.06 -16.43 -7.00
N TYR A 560 4.91 -15.79 -7.83
CA TYR A 560 4.91 -16.02 -9.27
C TYR A 560 5.33 -17.44 -9.67
N ARG A 561 6.27 -18.06 -8.95
CA ARG A 561 6.59 -19.47 -9.15
C ARG A 561 5.37 -20.36 -8.89
N ALA A 562 4.65 -20.11 -7.80
CA ALA A 562 3.42 -20.82 -7.50
C ALA A 562 2.33 -20.56 -8.56
N ARG A 563 2.17 -19.32 -9.02
CA ARG A 563 1.23 -18.93 -10.11
C ARG A 563 1.55 -19.67 -11.40
N LEU A 564 2.80 -19.67 -11.83
CA LEU A 564 3.28 -20.36 -13.04
C LEU A 564 3.14 -21.89 -12.95
N ALA A 565 3.12 -22.43 -11.73
CA ALA A 565 2.92 -23.85 -11.45
C ALA A 565 1.46 -24.23 -11.13
N GLY A 566 0.48 -23.35 -11.40
CA GLY A 566 -0.95 -23.64 -11.20
C GLY A 566 -1.48 -23.42 -9.80
N GLY A 567 -0.81 -22.60 -8.96
CA GLY A 567 -1.24 -22.19 -7.61
C GLY A 567 -0.45 -22.77 -6.45
N VAL A 568 0.37 -23.80 -6.71
CA VAL A 568 1.27 -24.40 -5.73
C VAL A 568 2.68 -24.50 -6.32
N GLY A 569 3.67 -23.95 -5.66
CA GLY A 569 5.07 -23.95 -6.09
C GLY A 569 6.03 -24.40 -5.00
N LYS A 570 7.27 -24.71 -5.37
CA LYS A 570 8.32 -24.95 -4.37
C LYS A 570 8.62 -23.68 -3.59
N LEU A 571 8.72 -23.81 -2.27
CA LEU A 571 9.14 -22.72 -1.39
C LEU A 571 10.66 -22.70 -1.30
N THR A 572 11.29 -21.78 -2.02
CA THR A 572 12.76 -21.70 -2.11
C THR A 572 13.32 -20.37 -1.60
N LEU A 573 12.50 -19.53 -0.96
CA LEU A 573 12.91 -18.21 -0.49
C LEU A 573 14.21 -18.23 0.33
N PRO A 574 14.42 -19.12 1.33
CA PRO A 574 15.69 -19.15 2.07
C PRO A 574 16.91 -19.45 1.19
N ALA A 575 16.74 -20.31 0.19
CA ALA A 575 17.82 -20.63 -0.76
C ALA A 575 18.07 -19.45 -1.72
N ASP A 576 17.02 -18.77 -2.19
CA ASP A 576 17.14 -17.61 -3.07
C ASP A 576 17.83 -16.43 -2.39
N LEU A 577 17.57 -16.21 -1.10
CA LEU A 577 18.23 -15.17 -0.31
C LEU A 577 19.75 -15.42 -0.15
N ARG A 578 20.18 -16.66 -0.22
CA ARG A 578 21.58 -17.06 -0.12
C ARG A 578 22.27 -17.28 -1.46
N ARG A 579 21.62 -17.02 -2.58
CA ARG A 579 22.27 -17.09 -3.90
C ARG A 579 23.44 -16.11 -3.97
N GLY A 580 24.50 -16.51 -4.69
CA GLY A 580 25.74 -15.76 -4.75
C GLY A 580 26.75 -16.11 -3.64
N ALA A 581 26.40 -17.00 -2.71
CA ALA A 581 27.33 -17.53 -1.75
C ALA A 581 28.36 -18.44 -2.45
N TYR A 582 29.57 -17.98 -2.54
CA TYR A 582 30.81 -18.69 -2.90
C TYR A 582 30.70 -19.89 -3.86
N GLY A 583 31.07 -19.71 -5.14
CA GLY A 583 31.26 -20.80 -6.07
C GLY A 583 30.74 -20.62 -7.50
N HIS A 584 30.28 -19.45 -7.88
CA HIS A 584 29.88 -19.21 -9.27
C HIS A 584 31.05 -18.71 -10.13
N ILE A 585 31.26 -19.41 -11.23
CA ILE A 585 32.21 -19.07 -12.29
C ILE A 585 31.87 -17.67 -12.82
N GLN A 586 32.87 -16.78 -12.78
CA GLN A 586 32.76 -15.44 -13.34
C GLN A 586 32.40 -15.52 -14.84
N SER A 587 31.23 -15.08 -15.18
CA SER A 587 30.94 -14.63 -16.56
C SER A 587 31.66 -13.30 -16.80
N ALA A 588 32.28 -13.14 -17.96
CA ALA A 588 33.20 -12.05 -18.30
C ALA A 588 32.68 -10.68 -17.86
N ALA A 589 33.50 -9.95 -17.12
CA ALA A 589 33.23 -8.66 -16.52
C ALA A 589 32.61 -7.67 -17.50
N LEU A 590 31.35 -7.36 -17.30
CA LEU A 590 30.69 -6.24 -17.96
C LEU A 590 31.04 -4.96 -17.17
N THR A 591 31.62 -3.99 -17.87
CA THR A 591 31.96 -2.69 -17.27
C THR A 591 30.70 -2.06 -16.62
N PRO A 592 30.77 -1.54 -15.39
CA PRO A 592 29.62 -0.93 -14.73
C PRO A 592 29.02 0.19 -15.57
N ILE A 593 27.71 0.21 -15.71
CA ILE A 593 27.02 1.35 -16.31
C ILE A 593 26.93 2.40 -15.22
N GLY A 594 27.77 3.41 -15.29
CA GLY A 594 27.71 4.58 -14.42
C GLY A 594 26.46 5.41 -14.74
N GLY A 595 25.39 5.14 -14.06
CA GLY A 595 24.20 5.95 -14.03
C GLY A 595 23.68 5.96 -12.58
N SER A 596 23.82 7.09 -11.88
CA SER A 596 23.21 7.25 -10.58
C SER A 596 21.71 7.32 -10.78
N VAL A 597 20.99 6.26 -10.43
CA VAL A 597 19.56 6.33 -10.16
C VAL A 597 19.45 7.05 -8.83
N THR A 598 19.15 8.35 -8.88
CA THR A 598 18.72 9.06 -7.68
C THR A 598 17.32 8.57 -7.34
N ALA A 599 17.15 7.95 -6.20
CA ALA A 599 15.83 7.68 -5.63
C ALA A 599 15.04 9.01 -5.59
N PRO A 600 13.73 9.00 -5.87
CA PRO A 600 12.90 10.19 -5.72
C PRO A 600 13.05 10.70 -4.28
N GLY A 601 13.38 11.99 -4.15
CA GLY A 601 13.77 12.62 -2.90
C GLY A 601 12.73 12.45 -1.79
N GLN A 602 13.26 12.31 -0.61
CA GLN A 602 12.54 12.59 0.64
C GLN A 602 12.23 14.08 0.73
#